data_c871305649b96d50c2eedd6860d8587a
#
_entry.id   c871305649b96d50c2eedd6860d8587a
#
_cell.length_a   1.000
_cell.length_b   1.000
_cell.length_c   1.000
_cell.angle_alpha   90.00
_cell.angle_beta   90.00
_cell.angle_gamma   90.00
#
_symmetry.space_group_name_H-M   'P 1'
#
loop_
_entity.id
_entity.type
_entity.pdbx_description
1 polymer ?
#
loop_
_entity_poly.entity_id
_entity_poly.type
_entity_poly.pdbx_seq_one_letter_code
_entity_poly.pdbx_strand_id
1 'polypeptide(L)'
;MVDELLFEQLFRMYYADLCRYASRYLPDKQLVEDIVQNFFIAVWEKENLTVNKENFLPYAYRSVYNRCLNYYKAELSKESFLASLLEEWDGQIEEDDDFPYKQEVREALRKLPPKCRQIFLLKCIKGLKYKEIADICGISVNTVKYHLGEAFRIMREELNGLSGCILLFMMTKALDIVV
;
A
#
# COMPACT_ATOMS: atom_id res chain seq x y z
N MET A 1 -11.55 -19.08 25.37
CA MET A 1 -10.12 -18.65 25.34
C MET A 1 -9.34 -19.67 24.54
N VAL A 2 -8.44 -19.21 23.68
CA VAL A 2 -7.46 -20.10 23.01
C VAL A 2 -6.58 -20.66 24.11
N ASP A 3 -6.25 -21.97 24.03
CA ASP A 3 -5.30 -22.59 24.97
C ASP A 3 -3.98 -21.84 24.92
N GLU A 4 -3.44 -21.48 26.09
CA GLU A 4 -2.20 -20.69 26.24
C GLU A 4 -1.02 -21.34 25.50
N LEU A 5 -0.90 -22.68 25.62
CA LEU A 5 0.16 -23.43 24.95
C LEU A 5 0.01 -23.39 23.41
N LEU A 6 -1.21 -23.50 22.92
CA LEU A 6 -1.51 -23.40 21.48
C LEU A 6 -1.23 -21.98 20.98
N PHE A 7 -1.62 -20.95 21.74
CA PHE A 7 -1.37 -19.55 21.39
C PHE A 7 0.15 -19.28 21.28
N GLU A 8 0.92 -19.69 22.27
CA GLU A 8 2.39 -19.52 22.24
C GLU A 8 3.03 -20.20 21.03
N GLN A 9 2.61 -21.43 20.70
CA GLN A 9 3.08 -22.15 19.52
C GLN A 9 2.76 -21.39 18.22
N LEU A 10 1.52 -20.89 18.07
CA LEU A 10 1.09 -20.13 16.88
C LEU A 10 1.84 -18.80 16.76
N PHE A 11 2.04 -18.09 17.87
CA PHE A 11 2.79 -16.85 17.91
C PHE A 11 4.23 -17.08 17.47
N ARG A 12 4.96 -18.01 18.10
CA ARG A 12 6.36 -18.32 17.75
C ARG A 12 6.53 -18.78 16.30
N MET A 13 5.57 -19.56 15.80
CA MET A 13 5.64 -20.12 14.45
C MET A 13 5.36 -19.08 13.36
N TYR A 14 4.40 -18.18 13.56
CA TYR A 14 3.88 -17.35 12.47
C TYR A 14 4.14 -15.85 12.60
N TYR A 15 4.61 -15.35 13.75
CA TYR A 15 4.82 -13.91 13.96
C TYR A 15 5.75 -13.29 12.91
N ALA A 16 6.92 -13.89 12.72
CA ALA A 16 7.92 -13.37 11.77
C ALA A 16 7.43 -13.41 10.31
N ASP A 17 6.72 -14.47 9.93
CA ASP A 17 6.18 -14.61 8.57
C ASP A 17 5.04 -13.61 8.31
N LEU A 18 4.20 -13.36 9.31
CA LEU A 18 3.14 -12.35 9.21
C LEU A 18 3.72 -10.93 9.15
N CYS A 19 4.80 -10.64 9.89
CA CYS A 19 5.52 -9.36 9.78
C CYS A 19 6.12 -9.20 8.37
N ARG A 20 6.78 -10.23 7.84
CA ARG A 20 7.32 -10.23 6.47
C ARG A 20 6.22 -10.05 5.42
N TYR A 21 5.04 -10.63 5.66
CA TYR A 21 3.90 -10.45 4.78
C TYR A 21 3.34 -9.02 4.85
N ALA A 22 3.17 -8.46 6.05
CA ALA A 22 2.66 -7.11 6.26
C ALA A 22 3.60 -6.03 5.72
N SER A 23 4.93 -6.25 5.76
CA SER A 23 5.94 -5.32 5.22
C SER A 23 5.86 -5.12 3.69
N ARG A 24 5.15 -6.00 2.97
CA ARG A 24 4.84 -5.78 1.54
C ARG A 24 3.84 -4.65 1.31
N TYR A 25 3.07 -4.30 2.33
CA TYR A 25 2.02 -3.29 2.27
C TYR A 25 2.40 -2.02 3.01
N LEU A 26 3.20 -2.13 4.07
CA LEU A 26 3.51 -1.05 5.00
C LEU A 26 5.02 -0.86 5.07
N PRO A 27 5.54 0.37 4.84
CA PRO A 27 6.97 0.64 4.84
C PRO A 27 7.57 0.73 6.25
N ASP A 28 6.76 1.13 7.24
CA ASP A 28 7.21 1.34 8.61
C ASP A 28 7.23 0.02 9.38
N LYS A 29 8.42 -0.36 9.88
CA LYS A 29 8.62 -1.58 10.65
C LYS A 29 7.82 -1.61 11.95
N GLN A 30 7.73 -0.47 12.65
CA GLN A 30 7.00 -0.39 13.92
C GLN A 30 5.50 -0.59 13.69
N LEU A 31 4.96 0.04 12.64
CA LEU A 31 3.57 -0.12 12.23
C LEU A 31 3.25 -1.57 11.83
N VAL A 32 4.16 -2.25 11.14
CA VAL A 32 4.05 -3.67 10.80
C VAL A 32 3.95 -4.52 12.06
N GLU A 33 4.86 -4.31 13.02
CA GLU A 33 4.87 -5.02 14.30
C GLU A 33 3.58 -4.77 15.09
N ASP A 34 3.10 -3.53 15.17
CA ASP A 34 1.86 -3.17 15.85
C ASP A 34 0.63 -3.86 15.22
N ILE A 35 0.55 -3.89 13.91
CA ILE A 35 -0.57 -4.56 13.21
C ILE A 35 -0.58 -6.06 13.48
N VAL A 36 0.58 -6.70 13.47
CA VAL A 36 0.68 -8.15 13.74
C VAL A 36 0.46 -8.45 15.22
N GLN A 37 0.99 -7.64 16.14
CA GLN A 37 0.71 -7.78 17.57
C GLN A 37 -0.79 -7.62 17.88
N ASN A 38 -1.42 -6.58 17.34
CA ASN A 38 -2.86 -6.36 17.49
C ASN A 38 -3.71 -7.50 16.87
N PHE A 39 -3.21 -8.17 15.84
CA PHE A 39 -3.84 -9.38 15.33
C PHE A 39 -3.79 -10.50 16.37
N PHE A 40 -2.63 -10.76 16.98
CA PHE A 40 -2.48 -11.82 17.99
C PHE A 40 -3.25 -11.50 19.28
N ILE A 41 -3.30 -10.24 19.71
CA ILE A 41 -4.14 -9.80 20.83
C ILE A 41 -5.61 -10.14 20.54
N ALA A 42 -6.10 -9.81 19.35
CA ALA A 42 -7.48 -10.12 18.96
C ALA A 42 -7.75 -11.64 18.84
N VAL A 43 -6.74 -12.45 18.53
CA VAL A 43 -6.83 -13.91 18.57
C VAL A 43 -6.94 -14.40 20.01
N TRP A 44 -6.15 -13.83 20.92
CA TRP A 44 -6.15 -14.17 22.33
C TRP A 44 -7.49 -13.85 23.03
N GLU A 45 -8.03 -12.66 22.74
CA GLU A 45 -9.28 -12.17 23.34
C GLU A 45 -10.54 -12.88 22.84
N LYS A 46 -10.49 -13.53 21.68
CA LYS A 46 -11.67 -14.23 21.12
C LYS A 46 -11.96 -15.53 21.85
N GLU A 47 -13.01 -15.53 22.67
CA GLU A 47 -13.46 -16.69 23.46
C GLU A 47 -13.93 -17.89 22.61
N ASN A 48 -14.45 -17.65 21.40
CA ASN A 48 -15.06 -18.67 20.53
C ASN A 48 -14.27 -18.96 19.25
N LEU A 49 -12.97 -18.62 19.20
CA LEU A 49 -12.16 -18.94 18.04
C LEU A 49 -11.79 -20.43 18.11
N THR A 50 -12.55 -21.27 17.40
CA THR A 50 -12.14 -22.66 17.12
C THR A 50 -10.98 -22.64 16.12
N VAL A 51 -9.80 -22.21 16.60
CA VAL A 51 -8.58 -22.23 15.82
C VAL A 51 -7.99 -23.63 15.90
N ASN A 52 -8.14 -24.39 14.82
CA ASN A 52 -7.26 -25.54 14.60
C ASN A 52 -6.05 -25.06 13.79
N LYS A 53 -4.91 -25.76 13.97
CA LYS A 53 -3.64 -25.39 13.28
C LYS A 53 -3.81 -25.32 11.76
N GLU A 54 -4.71 -26.08 11.18
CA GLU A 54 -4.93 -26.18 9.73
C GLU A 54 -5.58 -24.92 9.13
N ASN A 55 -6.48 -24.28 9.87
CA ASN A 55 -7.23 -23.11 9.40
C ASN A 55 -6.65 -21.76 9.88
N PHE A 56 -5.66 -21.81 10.79
CA PHE A 56 -5.09 -20.60 11.37
C PHE A 56 -4.37 -19.72 10.32
N LEU A 57 -3.51 -20.32 9.52
CA LEU A 57 -2.63 -19.58 8.62
C LEU A 57 -3.39 -18.78 7.55
N PRO A 58 -4.36 -19.35 6.81
CA PRO A 58 -5.19 -18.59 5.88
C PRO A 58 -5.98 -17.46 6.57
N TYR A 59 -6.51 -17.72 7.77
CA TYR A 59 -7.20 -16.71 8.57
C TYR A 59 -6.25 -15.57 8.99
N ALA A 60 -5.04 -15.90 9.46
CA ALA A 60 -4.05 -14.93 9.90
C ALA A 60 -3.63 -14.00 8.74
N TYR A 61 -3.27 -14.56 7.58
CA TYR A 61 -2.92 -13.75 6.40
C TYR A 61 -4.06 -12.83 5.97
N ARG A 62 -5.28 -13.34 5.90
CA ARG A 62 -6.46 -12.53 5.54
C ARG A 62 -6.73 -11.42 6.56
N SER A 63 -6.58 -11.72 7.85
CA SER A 63 -6.82 -10.76 8.92
C SER A 63 -5.77 -9.65 8.94
N VAL A 64 -4.49 -10.00 8.81
CA VAL A 64 -3.38 -9.04 8.70
C VAL A 64 -3.52 -8.17 7.46
N TYR A 65 -3.81 -8.77 6.30
CA TYR A 65 -4.10 -8.04 5.06
C TYR A 65 -5.21 -7.00 5.24
N ASN A 66 -6.35 -7.40 5.79
CA ASN A 66 -7.47 -6.47 6.03
C ASN A 66 -7.08 -5.33 6.99
N ARG A 67 -6.23 -5.58 7.98
CA ARG A 67 -5.72 -4.54 8.89
C ARG A 67 -4.80 -3.55 8.16
N CYS A 68 -3.93 -4.03 7.26
CA CYS A 68 -3.12 -3.15 6.41
C CYS A 68 -4.00 -2.27 5.51
N LEU A 69 -5.05 -2.83 4.88
CA LEU A 69 -5.97 -2.03 4.07
C LEU A 69 -6.75 -1.01 4.90
N ASN A 70 -7.19 -1.40 6.11
CA ASN A 70 -7.90 -0.49 7.01
C ASN A 70 -7.02 0.67 7.49
N TYR A 71 -5.72 0.42 7.68
CA TYR A 71 -4.75 1.49 7.93
C TYR A 71 -4.79 2.54 6.79
N TYR A 72 -4.66 2.11 5.54
CA TYR A 72 -4.73 3.04 4.41
C TYR A 72 -6.08 3.76 4.30
N LYS A 73 -7.19 3.07 4.57
CA LYS A 73 -8.52 3.72 4.61
C LYS A 73 -8.58 4.86 5.63
N ALA A 74 -8.03 4.62 6.81
CA ALA A 74 -7.96 5.64 7.86
C ALA A 74 -7.02 6.79 7.48
N GLU A 75 -5.85 6.48 6.91
CA GLU A 75 -4.89 7.49 6.44
C GLU A 75 -5.46 8.36 5.32
N LEU A 76 -6.17 7.76 4.35
CA LEU A 76 -6.78 8.49 3.24
C LEU A 76 -7.84 9.52 3.68
N SER A 77 -8.41 9.37 4.87
CA SER A 77 -9.32 10.35 5.46
C SER A 77 -8.61 11.58 6.01
N LYS A 78 -7.29 11.52 6.19
CA LYS A 78 -6.47 12.63 6.69
C LYS A 78 -6.05 13.53 5.52
N GLU A 79 -6.23 14.83 5.66
CA GLU A 79 -5.84 15.82 4.65
C GLU A 79 -4.33 15.81 4.37
N SER A 80 -3.53 15.50 5.39
CA SER A 80 -2.06 15.41 5.32
C SER A 80 -1.54 14.19 4.54
N PHE A 81 -2.36 13.15 4.34
CA PHE A 81 -1.89 11.90 3.74
C PHE A 81 -1.41 12.06 2.28
N LEU A 82 -2.13 12.84 1.48
CA LEU A 82 -1.69 13.12 0.11
C LEU A 82 -0.40 13.94 0.07
N ALA A 83 -0.22 14.85 1.04
CA ALA A 83 1.02 15.61 1.19
C ALA A 83 2.18 14.67 1.54
N SER A 84 1.99 13.76 2.51
CA SER A 84 3.03 12.78 2.88
C SER A 84 3.40 11.82 1.73
N LEU A 85 2.44 11.43 0.89
CA LEU A 85 2.74 10.63 -0.31
C LEU A 85 3.56 11.41 -1.34
N LEU A 86 3.33 12.71 -1.46
CA LEU A 86 4.12 13.57 -2.35
C LEU A 86 5.53 13.77 -1.80
N GLU A 87 5.68 13.97 -0.49
CA GLU A 87 6.99 14.06 0.18
C GLU A 87 7.78 12.74 0.04
N GLU A 88 7.12 11.60 0.22
CA GLU A 88 7.73 10.28 0.00
C GLU A 88 8.17 10.08 -1.45
N TRP A 89 7.35 10.52 -2.41
CA TRP A 89 7.72 10.55 -3.82
C TRP A 89 8.96 11.41 -4.07
N ASP A 90 8.98 12.61 -3.52
CA ASP A 90 10.11 13.53 -3.64
C ASP A 90 11.40 12.91 -3.07
N GLY A 91 11.32 12.28 -1.89
CA GLY A 91 12.46 11.56 -1.30
C GLY A 91 12.98 10.42 -2.15
N GLN A 92 12.10 9.59 -2.72
CA GLN A 92 12.51 8.49 -3.61
C GLN A 92 13.21 8.98 -4.89
N ILE A 93 12.83 10.16 -5.38
CA ILE A 93 13.47 10.75 -6.56
C ILE A 93 14.78 11.45 -6.19
N GLU A 94 14.90 12.02 -4.97
CA GLU A 94 16.14 12.66 -4.51
C GLU A 94 17.30 11.68 -4.35
N GLU A 95 17.05 10.42 -4.07
CA GLU A 95 18.05 9.35 -4.05
C GLU A 95 18.52 8.94 -5.46
N ASP A 96 17.81 9.37 -6.51
CA ASP A 96 18.12 9.05 -7.91
C ASP A 96 18.73 10.29 -8.59
N ASP A 97 20.06 10.44 -8.50
CA ASP A 97 20.82 11.58 -9.08
C ASP A 97 20.66 11.71 -10.61
N ASP A 98 20.22 10.65 -11.29
CA ASP A 98 20.05 10.60 -12.74
C ASP A 98 18.67 11.06 -13.25
N PHE A 99 17.76 11.50 -12.37
CA PHE A 99 16.41 11.92 -12.79
C PHE A 99 16.29 13.46 -12.93
N PRO A 100 16.55 14.03 -14.11
CA PRO A 100 16.64 15.49 -14.31
C PRO A 100 15.28 16.21 -14.33
N TYR A 101 14.14 15.50 -14.33
CA TYR A 101 12.81 16.07 -14.58
C TYR A 101 11.91 16.10 -13.32
N LYS A 102 12.51 16.18 -12.13
CA LYS A 102 11.80 16.15 -10.83
C LYS A 102 10.72 17.22 -10.73
N GLN A 103 11.07 18.45 -11.14
CA GLN A 103 10.19 19.59 -11.00
C GLN A 103 8.99 19.49 -11.94
N GLU A 104 9.22 19.10 -13.19
CA GLU A 104 8.18 18.96 -14.20
C GLU A 104 7.16 17.88 -13.80
N VAL A 105 7.64 16.75 -13.27
CA VAL A 105 6.76 15.68 -12.78
C VAL A 105 5.94 16.14 -11.57
N ARG A 106 6.56 16.89 -10.64
CA ARG A 106 5.86 17.45 -9.48
C ARG A 106 4.73 18.41 -9.90
N GLU A 107 5.00 19.27 -10.88
CA GLU A 107 4.01 20.20 -11.43
C GLU A 107 2.87 19.45 -12.15
N ALA A 108 3.21 18.45 -12.96
CA ALA A 108 2.22 17.62 -13.62
C ALA A 108 1.33 16.87 -12.62
N LEU A 109 1.91 16.31 -11.54
CA LEU A 109 1.14 15.68 -10.47
C LEU A 109 0.17 16.65 -9.77
N ARG A 110 0.56 17.92 -9.59
CA ARG A 110 -0.32 18.94 -9.01
C ARG A 110 -1.52 19.26 -9.88
N LYS A 111 -1.39 19.11 -11.20
CA LYS A 111 -2.49 19.35 -12.17
C LYS A 111 -3.48 18.19 -12.25
N LEU A 112 -3.13 17.00 -11.72
CA LEU A 112 -4.07 15.89 -11.67
C LEU A 112 -5.28 16.21 -10.78
N PRO A 113 -6.50 15.84 -11.21
CA PRO A 113 -7.67 15.85 -10.33
C PRO A 113 -7.38 15.09 -9.03
N PRO A 114 -7.91 15.53 -7.87
CA PRO A 114 -7.55 14.95 -6.56
C PRO A 114 -7.68 13.42 -6.50
N LYS A 115 -8.77 12.86 -7.05
CA LYS A 115 -8.99 11.40 -7.09
C LYS A 115 -8.00 10.68 -8.01
N CYS A 116 -7.68 11.25 -9.18
CA CYS A 116 -6.70 10.68 -10.10
C CYS A 116 -5.31 10.69 -9.46
N ARG A 117 -4.92 11.80 -8.81
CA ARG A 117 -3.66 11.95 -8.09
C ARG A 117 -3.55 10.93 -6.96
N GLN A 118 -4.56 10.80 -6.11
CA GLN A 118 -4.62 9.86 -5.01
C GLN A 118 -4.38 8.42 -5.49
N ILE A 119 -5.14 7.97 -6.49
CA ILE A 119 -5.05 6.62 -7.04
C ILE A 119 -3.71 6.38 -7.72
N PHE A 120 -3.19 7.39 -8.43
CA PHE A 120 -1.88 7.33 -9.08
C PHE A 120 -0.75 7.16 -8.05
N LEU A 121 -0.73 7.95 -6.99
CA LEU A 121 0.28 7.85 -5.93
C LEU A 121 0.21 6.51 -5.19
N LEU A 122 -0.99 6.01 -4.86
CA LEU A 122 -1.16 4.68 -4.28
C LEU A 122 -0.60 3.56 -5.18
N LYS A 123 -0.76 3.71 -6.50
CA LYS A 123 -0.22 2.75 -7.46
C LYS A 123 1.30 2.87 -7.60
N CYS A 124 1.82 4.08 -7.77
CA CYS A 124 3.23 4.31 -8.13
C CYS A 124 4.16 4.27 -6.90
N ILE A 125 3.72 4.80 -5.75
CA ILE A 125 4.56 4.85 -4.54
C ILE A 125 4.37 3.59 -3.68
N LYS A 126 3.11 3.19 -3.45
CA LYS A 126 2.81 2.04 -2.58
C LYS A 126 2.76 0.72 -3.33
N GLY A 127 2.89 0.70 -4.65
CA GLY A 127 2.88 -0.51 -5.47
C GLY A 127 1.58 -1.31 -5.41
N LEU A 128 0.49 -0.73 -4.90
CA LEU A 128 -0.75 -1.45 -4.63
C LEU A 128 -1.40 -1.97 -5.92
N LYS A 129 -2.02 -3.14 -5.82
CA LYS A 129 -2.80 -3.73 -6.93
C LYS A 129 -4.12 -3.00 -7.10
N TYR A 130 -4.68 -3.02 -8.30
CA TYR A 130 -5.95 -2.35 -8.61
C TYR A 130 -7.10 -2.75 -7.68
N LYS A 131 -7.15 -4.02 -7.27
CA LYS A 131 -8.14 -4.51 -6.32
C LYS A 131 -7.96 -3.89 -4.92
N GLU A 132 -6.71 -3.78 -4.47
CA GLU A 132 -6.36 -3.20 -3.18
C GLU A 132 -6.72 -1.70 -3.15
N ILE A 133 -6.39 -0.96 -4.22
CA ILE A 133 -6.78 0.45 -4.38
C ILE A 133 -8.31 0.59 -4.41
N ALA A 134 -9.01 -0.31 -5.11
CA ALA A 134 -10.47 -0.32 -5.17
C ALA A 134 -11.08 -0.51 -3.78
N ASP A 135 -10.58 -1.48 -3.01
CA ASP A 135 -11.01 -1.78 -1.64
C ASP A 135 -10.71 -0.61 -0.68
N ILE A 136 -9.53 0.03 -0.80
CA ILE A 136 -9.13 1.18 0.01
C ILE A 136 -9.99 2.40 -0.30
N CYS A 137 -10.20 2.71 -1.58
CA CYS A 137 -10.92 3.91 -2.02
C CYS A 137 -12.45 3.73 -2.02
N GLY A 138 -12.98 2.52 -1.78
CA GLY A 138 -14.41 2.21 -1.82
C GLY A 138 -15.03 2.36 -3.21
N ILE A 139 -14.28 2.03 -4.29
CA ILE A 139 -14.69 2.15 -5.68
C ILE A 139 -14.49 0.83 -6.43
N SER A 140 -15.01 0.72 -7.66
CA SER A 140 -14.80 -0.47 -8.48
C SER A 140 -13.39 -0.50 -9.09
N VAL A 141 -12.89 -1.71 -9.41
CA VAL A 141 -11.63 -1.89 -10.15
C VAL A 141 -11.65 -1.17 -11.50
N ASN A 142 -12.80 -1.12 -12.17
CA ASN A 142 -12.95 -0.39 -13.43
C ASN A 142 -12.81 1.12 -13.22
N THR A 143 -13.33 1.65 -12.11
CA THR A 143 -13.17 3.06 -11.72
C THR A 143 -11.69 3.38 -11.43
N VAL A 144 -10.96 2.47 -10.76
CA VAL A 144 -9.50 2.61 -10.57
C VAL A 144 -8.77 2.70 -11.91
N LYS A 145 -9.06 1.77 -12.85
CA LYS A 145 -8.48 1.80 -14.19
C LYS A 145 -8.78 3.10 -14.94
N TYR A 146 -10.01 3.58 -14.84
CA TYR A 146 -10.42 4.86 -15.45
C TYR A 146 -9.57 6.03 -14.90
N HIS A 147 -9.48 6.18 -13.57
CA HIS A 147 -8.71 7.26 -12.96
C HIS A 147 -7.21 7.18 -13.26
N LEU A 148 -6.65 5.96 -13.32
CA LEU A 148 -5.25 5.77 -13.72
C LEU A 148 -5.04 6.13 -15.18
N GLY A 149 -5.94 5.71 -16.09
CA GLY A 149 -5.89 6.08 -17.51
C GLY A 149 -5.93 7.59 -17.71
N GLU A 150 -6.83 8.28 -16.99
CA GLU A 150 -6.94 9.72 -17.01
C GLU A 150 -5.69 10.41 -16.43
N ALA A 151 -5.15 9.90 -15.31
CA ALA A 151 -3.91 10.41 -14.75
C ALA A 151 -2.74 10.28 -15.74
N PHE A 152 -2.58 9.12 -16.37
CA PHE A 152 -1.53 8.92 -17.40
C PHE A 152 -1.73 9.80 -18.63
N ARG A 153 -2.97 10.06 -19.05
CA ARG A 153 -3.27 10.96 -20.15
C ARG A 153 -2.81 12.38 -19.84
N ILE A 154 -3.21 12.92 -18.67
CA ILE A 154 -2.83 14.26 -18.23
C ILE A 154 -1.32 14.37 -18.05
N MET A 155 -0.68 13.40 -17.38
CA MET A 155 0.78 13.39 -17.21
C MET A 155 1.50 13.42 -18.56
N ARG A 156 1.01 12.70 -19.57
CA ARG A 156 1.61 12.71 -20.92
C ARG A 156 1.46 14.06 -21.61
N GLU A 157 0.33 14.72 -21.45
CA GLU A 157 0.07 16.06 -22.03
C GLU A 157 0.96 17.11 -21.38
N GLU A 158 1.12 17.06 -20.06
CA GLU A 158 1.90 18.05 -19.31
C GLU A 158 3.41 17.89 -19.50
N LEU A 159 3.89 16.66 -19.69
CA LEU A 159 5.30 16.36 -19.83
C LEU A 159 5.81 16.45 -21.30
N ASN A 160 5.00 16.90 -22.24
CA ASN A 160 5.30 17.27 -23.64
C ASN A 160 6.64 16.79 -24.20
N GLY A 161 6.68 15.58 -24.79
CA GLY A 161 7.86 15.03 -25.46
C GLY A 161 8.88 14.29 -24.57
N LEU A 162 8.85 14.50 -23.25
CA LEU A 162 9.62 13.74 -22.27
C LEU A 162 8.87 12.48 -21.81
N SER A 163 7.63 12.33 -22.24
CA SER A 163 6.62 11.45 -21.64
C SER A 163 6.91 9.95 -21.73
N GLY A 164 7.57 9.49 -22.78
CA GLY A 164 7.83 8.06 -22.97
C GLY A 164 8.78 7.48 -21.93
N CYS A 165 9.91 8.15 -21.71
CA CYS A 165 10.93 7.68 -20.76
C CYS A 165 10.52 7.89 -19.32
N ILE A 166 9.88 9.03 -18.99
CA ILE A 166 9.43 9.34 -17.62
C ILE A 166 8.30 8.39 -17.18
N LEU A 167 7.30 8.17 -18.05
CA LEU A 167 6.21 7.23 -17.77
C LEU A 167 6.72 5.80 -17.67
N LEU A 168 7.70 5.41 -18.52
CA LEU A 168 8.34 4.09 -18.42
C LEU A 168 9.10 3.95 -17.11
N PHE A 169 9.87 4.96 -16.71
CA PHE A 169 10.59 5.00 -15.43
C PHE A 169 9.64 4.92 -14.24
N MET A 170 8.54 5.67 -14.24
CA MET A 170 7.51 5.60 -13.20
C MET A 170 6.82 4.24 -13.17
N MET A 171 6.60 3.60 -14.33
CA MET A 171 6.04 2.26 -14.41
C MET A 171 7.03 1.18 -13.97
N THR A 172 8.32 1.31 -14.27
CA THR A 172 9.35 0.36 -13.84
C THR A 172 9.57 0.42 -12.34
N LYS A 173 9.65 1.61 -11.73
CA LYS A 173 9.67 1.75 -10.27
C LYS A 173 8.40 1.17 -9.61
N ALA A 174 7.24 1.28 -10.24
CA ALA A 174 6.02 0.63 -9.77
C ALA A 174 6.00 -0.90 -9.98
N LEU A 175 6.83 -1.43 -10.89
CA LEU A 175 6.99 -2.87 -11.16
C LEU A 175 8.09 -3.50 -10.29
N ASP A 176 9.17 -2.78 -9.98
CA ASP A 176 10.28 -3.26 -9.13
C ASP A 176 9.87 -3.48 -7.65
N ILE A 177 8.74 -2.91 -7.22
CA ILE A 177 8.13 -3.18 -5.89
C ILE A 177 7.34 -4.51 -5.89
N VAL A 178 7.21 -5.20 -7.03
CA VAL A 178 6.38 -6.42 -7.19
C VAL A 178 7.21 -7.70 -7.28
N VAL A 179 8.54 -7.65 -7.11
CA VAL A 179 9.39 -8.86 -7.05
C VAL A 179 9.67 -9.29 -5.62
#